data_13c4a0b8f9036105bca2a2030e9970ea
#
_entry.id   13c4a0b8f9036105bca2a2030e9970ea
#
_cell.length_a   1.000
_cell.length_b   1.000
_cell.length_c   1.000
_cell.angle_alpha   90.00
_cell.angle_beta   90.00
_cell.angle_gamma   90.00
#
_symmetry.space_group_name_H-M   'P 1'
#
loop_
_entity.id
_entity.type
_entity.pdbx_description
1 polymer ?
#
loop_
_entity_poly.entity_id
_entity_poly.type
_entity_poly.pdbx_seq_one_letter_code
_entity_poly.pdbx_strand_id
1 'polypeptide(L)'
;MLALEVVSLPVADVDRALAFYTQKVGFRLDVDYHPTPTFRVVQLTPPGSSCSVQLVTADSTARVSNLYLVTTDLAAERAALIARGVAVGEFRHKAPIDTWEGGFSAGLDAQRRDYASFADFEDPDGNTWTLQERGYRAP
;
A
#
# COMPACT_ATOMS: atom_id res chain seq x y z
N MET A 1 -9.52 -1.61 25.41
CA MET A 1 -9.16 -0.88 24.16
C MET A 1 -8.37 -1.81 23.27
N LEU A 2 -8.66 -1.80 21.96
CA LEU A 2 -7.98 -2.66 20.99
C LEU A 2 -7.27 -1.80 19.95
N ALA A 3 -6.15 -2.30 19.43
CA ALA A 3 -5.42 -1.69 18.32
C ALA A 3 -5.09 -2.77 17.28
N LEU A 4 -5.12 -2.40 16.01
CA LEU A 4 -4.72 -3.31 14.94
C LEU A 4 -3.19 -3.36 14.90
N GLU A 5 -2.62 -4.53 15.16
CA GLU A 5 -1.17 -4.71 15.24
C GLU A 5 -0.57 -5.07 13.89
N VAL A 6 -1.10 -6.09 13.24
CA VAL A 6 -0.50 -6.63 12.03
C VAL A 6 -1.54 -7.27 11.13
N VAL A 7 -1.32 -7.14 9.82
CA VAL A 7 -2.11 -7.80 8.77
C VAL A 7 -1.19 -8.76 8.02
N SER A 8 -1.63 -10.00 7.84
CA SER A 8 -0.88 -10.99 7.08
C SER A 8 -1.03 -10.77 5.58
N LEU A 9 0.08 -10.86 4.86
CA LEU A 9 0.13 -10.66 3.42
C LEU A 9 0.69 -11.93 2.77
N PRO A 10 -0.11 -12.65 1.96
CA PRO A 10 0.35 -13.89 1.34
C PRO A 10 1.30 -13.60 0.19
N VAL A 11 2.47 -14.26 0.19
CA VAL A 11 3.49 -14.11 -0.84
C VAL A 11 4.06 -15.48 -1.21
N ALA A 12 4.44 -15.67 -2.46
CA ALA A 12 5.05 -16.91 -2.90
C ALA A 12 6.54 -16.98 -2.52
N ASP A 13 7.22 -15.83 -2.57
CA ASP A 13 8.65 -15.72 -2.30
C ASP A 13 8.87 -14.54 -1.34
N VAL A 14 9.22 -14.87 -0.10
CA VAL A 14 9.39 -13.86 0.96
C VAL A 14 10.55 -12.91 0.66
N ASP A 15 11.66 -13.40 0.11
CA ASP A 15 12.81 -12.54 -0.21
C ASP A 15 12.47 -11.55 -1.32
N ARG A 16 11.75 -11.97 -2.34
CA ARG A 16 11.29 -11.10 -3.42
C ARG A 16 10.34 -10.04 -2.89
N ALA A 17 9.37 -10.43 -2.06
CA ALA A 17 8.43 -9.51 -1.46
C ALA A 17 9.14 -8.52 -0.52
N LEU A 18 10.07 -9.00 0.30
CA LEU A 18 10.85 -8.16 1.20
C LEU A 18 11.62 -7.08 0.43
N ALA A 19 12.28 -7.46 -0.66
CA ALA A 19 13.00 -6.51 -1.51
C ALA A 19 12.06 -5.46 -2.12
N PHE A 20 10.89 -5.88 -2.60
CA PHE A 20 9.90 -4.99 -3.17
C PHE A 20 9.42 -3.96 -2.14
N TYR A 21 9.00 -4.41 -0.97
CA TYR A 21 8.43 -3.53 0.05
C TYR A 21 9.46 -2.60 0.68
N THR A 22 10.69 -3.06 0.89
CA THR A 22 11.72 -2.21 1.50
C THR A 22 12.39 -1.28 0.49
N GLN A 23 12.75 -1.78 -0.69
CA GLN A 23 13.56 -1.02 -1.66
C GLN A 23 12.71 -0.15 -2.58
N LYS A 24 11.50 -0.59 -2.94
CA LYS A 24 10.64 0.13 -3.89
C LYS A 24 9.52 0.88 -3.21
N VAL A 25 8.78 0.25 -2.30
CA VAL A 25 7.66 0.90 -1.61
C VAL A 25 8.15 1.77 -0.45
N GLY A 26 9.21 1.36 0.23
CA GLY A 26 9.81 2.15 1.30
C GLY A 26 9.33 1.79 2.70
N PHE A 27 8.80 0.57 2.87
CA PHE A 27 8.44 0.08 4.21
C PHE A 27 9.71 -0.22 5.01
N ARG A 28 9.62 -0.05 6.33
CA ARG A 28 10.71 -0.36 7.25
C ARG A 28 10.62 -1.82 7.68
N LEU A 29 11.75 -2.54 7.59
CA LEU A 29 11.85 -3.89 8.14
C LEU A 29 11.96 -3.82 9.67
N ASP A 30 11.02 -4.44 10.37
CA ASP A 30 11.04 -4.49 11.84
C ASP A 30 11.57 -5.83 12.36
N VAL A 31 11.16 -6.93 11.74
CA VAL A 31 11.51 -8.28 12.18
C VAL A 31 11.81 -9.13 10.95
N ASP A 32 12.96 -9.80 10.97
CA ASP A 32 13.27 -10.90 10.08
C ASP A 32 13.87 -12.01 10.95
N TYR A 33 13.02 -12.92 11.38
CA TYR A 33 13.38 -14.00 12.29
C TYR A 33 13.27 -15.34 11.58
N HIS A 34 14.41 -15.99 11.38
CA HIS A 34 14.51 -17.20 10.57
C HIS A 34 15.34 -18.27 11.31
N PRO A 35 14.79 -18.85 12.42
CA PRO A 35 15.55 -19.80 13.25
C PRO A 35 15.78 -21.15 12.59
N THR A 36 14.90 -21.56 11.65
CA THR A 36 15.02 -22.84 10.94
C THR A 36 14.70 -22.63 9.46
N PRO A 37 15.06 -23.59 8.57
CA PRO A 37 14.71 -23.46 7.14
C PRO A 37 13.21 -23.39 6.84
N THR A 38 12.37 -23.86 7.77
CA THR A 38 10.93 -23.94 7.55
C THR A 38 10.12 -22.91 8.36
N PHE A 39 10.77 -22.11 9.20
CA PHE A 39 10.09 -21.09 10.00
C PHE A 39 10.74 -19.73 9.85
N ARG A 40 9.97 -18.77 9.36
CA ARG A 40 10.44 -17.40 9.19
C ARG A 40 9.32 -16.41 9.46
N VAL A 41 9.62 -15.37 10.22
CA VAL A 41 8.71 -14.25 10.46
C VAL A 41 9.35 -13.00 9.89
N VAL A 42 8.67 -12.35 8.94
CA VAL A 42 9.10 -11.08 8.36
C VAL A 42 7.99 -10.07 8.54
N GLN A 43 8.27 -9.01 9.29
CA GLN A 43 7.31 -7.97 9.59
C GLN A 43 7.84 -6.61 9.16
N LEU A 44 7.00 -5.86 8.47
CA LEU A 44 7.32 -4.55 7.89
C LEU A 44 6.30 -3.52 8.35
N THR A 45 6.74 -2.28 8.49
CA THR A 45 5.83 -1.18 8.84
C THR A 45 6.04 0.00 7.90
N PRO A 46 4.97 0.52 7.27
CA PRO A 46 5.07 1.79 6.56
C PRO A 46 5.50 2.89 7.54
N PRO A 47 6.48 3.76 7.19
CA PRO A 47 6.83 4.88 8.05
C PRO A 47 5.59 5.75 8.36
N GLY A 48 5.37 6.03 9.62
CA GLY A 48 4.18 6.78 10.06
C GLY A 48 2.96 5.92 10.38
N SER A 49 3.02 4.60 10.17
CA SER A 49 1.94 3.68 10.51
C SER A 49 2.20 3.01 11.86
N SER A 50 1.14 2.73 12.62
CA SER A 50 1.20 1.90 13.83
C SER A 50 0.81 0.45 13.54
N CYS A 51 0.20 0.18 12.40
CA CYS A 51 -0.12 -1.17 11.95
C CYS A 51 0.95 -1.68 10.99
N SER A 52 1.32 -2.94 11.13
CA SER A 52 2.36 -3.60 10.35
C SER A 52 1.78 -4.60 9.37
N VAL A 53 2.59 -5.06 8.42
CA VAL A 53 2.28 -6.23 7.59
C VAL A 53 3.28 -7.33 7.85
N GLN A 54 2.82 -8.57 7.82
CA GLN A 54 3.65 -9.75 7.96
C GLN A 54 3.60 -10.54 6.65
N LEU A 55 4.78 -10.81 6.08
CA LEU A 55 4.87 -11.60 4.86
C LEU A 55 4.75 -13.09 5.22
N VAL A 56 3.75 -13.76 4.65
CA VAL A 56 3.46 -15.18 4.94
C VAL A 56 3.53 -15.96 3.64
N THR A 57 4.35 -17.01 3.63
CA THR A 57 4.43 -17.88 2.46
C THR A 57 3.09 -18.57 2.22
N ALA A 58 2.59 -18.45 0.99
CA ALA A 58 1.33 -19.04 0.56
C ALA A 58 1.46 -19.52 -0.88
N ASP A 59 0.45 -20.27 -1.35
CA ASP A 59 0.44 -20.69 -2.75
C ASP A 59 0.22 -19.47 -3.67
N SER A 60 0.49 -19.68 -4.96
CA SER A 60 0.48 -18.61 -5.96
C SER A 60 -0.91 -18.02 -6.26
N THR A 61 -1.97 -18.61 -5.72
CA THR A 61 -3.34 -18.11 -5.93
C THR A 61 -3.84 -17.23 -4.80
N ALA A 62 -3.20 -17.29 -3.63
CA ALA A 62 -3.59 -16.46 -2.49
C ALA A 62 -3.20 -15.01 -2.73
N ARG A 63 -4.14 -14.10 -2.52
CA ARG A 63 -3.87 -12.65 -2.64
C ARG A 63 -4.86 -11.85 -1.79
N VAL A 64 -4.42 -10.69 -1.37
CA VAL A 64 -5.22 -9.72 -0.62
C VAL A 64 -5.48 -8.52 -1.52
N SER A 65 -6.70 -8.02 -1.48
CA SER A 65 -7.11 -6.86 -2.27
C SER A 65 -7.47 -5.69 -1.36
N ASN A 66 -7.32 -4.47 -1.89
CA ASN A 66 -7.81 -3.25 -1.26
C ASN A 66 -7.19 -2.97 0.11
N LEU A 67 -5.90 -3.17 0.24
CA LEU A 67 -5.15 -2.61 1.35
C LEU A 67 -4.94 -1.12 1.09
N TYR A 68 -5.21 -0.28 2.08
CA TYR A 68 -5.16 1.17 1.92
C TYR A 68 -3.93 1.76 2.62
N LEU A 69 -3.25 2.65 1.91
CA LEU A 69 -2.19 3.50 2.44
C LEU A 69 -2.64 4.95 2.27
N VAL A 70 -2.54 5.74 3.31
CA VAL A 70 -2.91 7.16 3.24
C VAL A 70 -1.66 8.02 3.13
N THR A 71 -1.75 9.07 2.32
CA THR A 71 -0.68 10.06 2.15
C THR A 71 -1.26 11.47 2.13
N THR A 72 -0.46 12.45 2.52
CA THR A 72 -0.87 13.85 2.45
C THR A 72 -0.63 14.49 1.09
N ASP A 73 0.14 13.82 0.21
CA ASP A 73 0.37 14.29 -1.16
C ASP A 73 0.47 13.10 -2.11
N LEU A 74 -0.65 12.75 -2.68
CA LEU A 74 -0.76 11.58 -3.57
C LEU A 74 0.07 11.74 -4.84
N ALA A 75 0.13 12.93 -5.39
CA ALA A 75 0.91 13.18 -6.61
C ALA A 75 2.41 12.99 -6.36
N ALA A 76 2.92 13.53 -5.27
CA ALA A 76 4.32 13.38 -4.89
C ALA A 76 4.66 11.92 -4.57
N GLU A 77 3.78 11.23 -3.83
CA GLU A 77 4.00 9.82 -3.46
C GLU A 77 4.00 8.91 -4.69
N ARG A 78 3.05 9.11 -5.60
CA ARG A 78 3.01 8.36 -6.86
C ARG A 78 4.30 8.55 -7.66
N ALA A 79 4.76 9.79 -7.80
CA ALA A 79 5.99 10.08 -8.53
C ALA A 79 7.21 9.40 -7.88
N ALA A 80 7.29 9.41 -6.56
CA ALA A 80 8.39 8.76 -5.82
C ALA A 80 8.38 7.23 -6.00
N LEU A 81 7.21 6.62 -5.94
CA LEU A 81 7.05 5.16 -6.16
C LEU A 81 7.46 4.78 -7.59
N ILE A 82 7.00 5.52 -8.58
CA ILE A 82 7.36 5.29 -9.99
C ILE A 82 8.88 5.44 -10.18
N ALA A 83 9.49 6.44 -9.56
CA ALA A 83 10.93 6.66 -9.65
C ALA A 83 11.74 5.47 -9.07
N ARG A 84 11.17 4.74 -8.10
CA ARG A 84 11.78 3.54 -7.52
C ARG A 84 11.39 2.25 -8.25
N GLY A 85 10.64 2.34 -9.34
CA GLY A 85 10.29 1.20 -10.19
C GLY A 85 8.97 0.52 -9.88
N VAL A 86 8.09 1.14 -9.10
CA VAL A 86 6.73 0.62 -8.87
C VAL A 86 5.82 1.09 -9.99
N ALA A 87 5.08 0.18 -10.60
CA ALA A 87 4.05 0.53 -11.58
C ALA A 87 2.80 0.98 -10.85
N VAL A 88 2.61 2.29 -10.71
CA VAL A 88 1.43 2.87 -10.07
C VAL A 88 0.45 3.31 -11.16
N GLY A 89 -0.82 2.92 -11.02
CA GLY A 89 -1.88 3.29 -11.95
C GLY A 89 -2.18 4.79 -11.95
N GLU A 90 -3.05 5.20 -12.85
CA GLU A 90 -3.47 6.59 -12.98
C GLU A 90 -4.32 7.03 -11.78
N PHE A 91 -4.36 8.33 -11.54
CA PHE A 91 -5.23 8.92 -10.53
C PHE A 91 -6.70 8.74 -10.90
N ARG A 92 -7.52 8.53 -9.89
CA ARG A 92 -8.98 8.64 -9.98
C ARG A 92 -9.50 9.37 -8.76
N HIS A 93 -10.69 9.93 -8.89
CA HIS A 93 -11.36 10.59 -7.77
C HIS A 93 -12.84 10.22 -7.72
N LYS A 94 -13.42 10.32 -6.53
CA LYS A 94 -14.85 10.08 -6.32
C LYS A 94 -15.68 11.04 -7.16
N ALA A 95 -16.64 10.51 -7.91
CA ALA A 95 -17.56 11.30 -8.73
C ALA A 95 -18.94 10.64 -8.79
N PRO A 96 -20.02 11.38 -8.48
CA PRO A 96 -20.02 12.72 -7.87
C PRO A 96 -19.53 12.69 -6.43
N ILE A 97 -18.87 13.76 -5.97
CA ILE A 97 -18.28 13.76 -4.63
C ILE A 97 -19.31 13.84 -3.52
N ASP A 98 -20.37 14.65 -3.70
CA ASP A 98 -21.34 14.93 -2.64
C ASP A 98 -22.36 13.80 -2.45
N THR A 99 -22.60 13.03 -3.49
CA THR A 99 -23.57 11.92 -3.49
C THR A 99 -22.90 10.63 -3.93
N TRP A 100 -21.67 10.41 -3.49
CA TRP A 100 -20.86 9.31 -3.99
C TRP A 100 -21.46 7.94 -3.67
N GLU A 101 -21.59 7.11 -4.69
CA GLU A 101 -22.09 5.75 -4.62
C GLU A 101 -21.11 4.75 -5.25
N GLY A 102 -19.81 5.05 -5.18
CA GLY A 102 -18.75 4.18 -5.69
C GLY A 102 -18.25 4.53 -7.08
N GLY A 103 -18.75 5.60 -7.72
CA GLY A 103 -18.29 6.03 -9.03
C GLY A 103 -17.00 6.82 -8.98
N PHE A 104 -16.24 6.79 -10.09
CA PHE A 104 -14.98 7.50 -10.21
C PHE A 104 -14.88 8.24 -11.53
N SER A 105 -14.09 9.32 -11.54
CA SER A 105 -13.63 10.02 -12.73
C SER A 105 -12.11 10.09 -12.74
N ALA A 106 -11.51 10.27 -13.93
CA ALA A 106 -10.08 10.33 -14.11
C ALA A 106 -9.47 11.56 -13.45
N GLY A 107 -8.27 11.41 -12.92
CA GLY A 107 -7.49 12.49 -12.33
C GLY A 107 -7.72 12.68 -10.84
N LEU A 108 -6.96 13.59 -10.27
CA LEU A 108 -7.10 14.00 -8.87
C LEU A 108 -8.38 14.83 -8.70
N ASP A 109 -8.97 14.76 -7.50
CA ASP A 109 -10.01 15.72 -7.13
C ASP A 109 -9.43 17.13 -7.20
N ALA A 110 -10.11 18.02 -7.94
CA ALA A 110 -9.60 19.37 -8.19
C ALA A 110 -9.38 20.17 -6.91
N GLN A 111 -10.15 19.88 -5.86
CA GLN A 111 -10.03 20.55 -4.56
C GLN A 111 -9.17 19.77 -3.56
N ARG A 112 -8.64 18.63 -3.95
CA ARG A 112 -7.79 17.78 -3.12
C ARG A 112 -8.41 17.50 -1.74
N ARG A 113 -9.72 17.18 -1.74
CA ARG A 113 -10.48 16.90 -0.52
C ARG A 113 -10.03 15.59 0.10
N ASP A 114 -10.21 15.47 1.41
CA ASP A 114 -9.86 14.27 2.15
C ASP A 114 -10.61 13.05 1.61
N TYR A 115 -9.88 11.94 1.43
CA TYR A 115 -10.41 10.65 0.99
C TYR A 115 -11.01 10.64 -0.41
N ALA A 116 -10.77 11.67 -1.22
CA ALA A 116 -11.41 11.80 -2.53
C ALA A 116 -10.58 11.25 -3.69
N SER A 117 -9.25 11.22 -3.56
CA SER A 117 -8.35 10.85 -4.64
C SER A 117 -7.58 9.57 -4.33
N PHE A 118 -7.34 8.75 -5.38
CA PHE A 118 -6.77 7.42 -5.27
C PHE A 118 -5.81 7.11 -6.41
N ALA A 119 -4.89 6.18 -6.16
CA ALA A 119 -4.12 5.47 -7.17
C ALA A 119 -3.73 4.10 -6.63
N ASP A 120 -3.60 3.10 -7.51
CA ASP A 120 -3.36 1.72 -7.08
C ASP A 120 -2.02 1.20 -7.57
N PHE A 121 -1.47 0.24 -6.83
CA PHE A 121 -0.36 -0.59 -7.30
C PHE A 121 -0.51 -2.02 -6.80
N GLU A 122 0.23 -2.93 -7.40
CA GLU A 122 0.29 -4.33 -7.00
C GLU A 122 1.70 -4.69 -6.56
N ASP A 123 1.80 -5.64 -5.64
CA ASP A 123 3.08 -6.29 -5.35
C ASP A 123 3.36 -7.41 -6.37
N PRO A 124 4.54 -8.07 -6.32
CA PRO A 124 4.86 -9.14 -7.25
C PRO A 124 3.93 -10.35 -7.21
N ASP A 125 3.17 -10.51 -6.13
CA ASP A 125 2.23 -11.64 -5.95
C ASP A 125 0.79 -11.28 -6.31
N GLY A 126 0.54 -10.05 -6.74
CA GLY A 126 -0.79 -9.58 -7.10
C GLY A 126 -1.62 -9.09 -5.92
N ASN A 127 -1.03 -8.90 -4.75
CA ASN A 127 -1.70 -8.19 -3.66
C ASN A 127 -1.85 -6.72 -4.05
N THR A 128 -3.04 -6.16 -3.89
CA THR A 128 -3.34 -4.81 -4.38
C THR A 128 -3.42 -3.81 -3.24
N TRP A 129 -2.81 -2.66 -3.50
CA TRP A 129 -2.76 -1.52 -2.59
C TRP A 129 -3.43 -0.33 -3.22
N THR A 130 -4.20 0.39 -2.42
CA THR A 130 -4.80 1.65 -2.83
C THR A 130 -4.18 2.79 -2.02
N LEU A 131 -3.57 3.72 -2.71
CA LEU A 131 -3.11 4.97 -2.13
C LEU A 131 -4.29 5.93 -2.08
N GLN A 132 -4.48 6.60 -0.95
CA GLN A 132 -5.58 7.54 -0.76
C GLN A 132 -5.05 8.82 -0.12
N GLU A 133 -5.51 9.95 -0.61
CA GLU A 133 -5.06 11.25 -0.11
C GLU A 133 -5.92 11.74 1.05
N ARG A 134 -5.25 12.22 2.10
CA ARG A 134 -5.89 12.87 3.23
C ARG A 134 -4.97 13.93 3.82
N GLY A 135 -5.50 15.09 4.08
CA GLY A 135 -4.73 16.16 4.72
C GLY A 135 -3.80 16.91 3.79
N TYR A 136 -4.11 16.94 2.49
CA TYR A 136 -3.31 17.70 1.52
C TYR A 136 -3.33 19.19 1.87
N ARG A 137 -2.16 19.79 1.76
CA ARG A 137 -2.01 21.23 1.89
C ARG A 137 -1.18 21.75 0.74
N ALA A 138 -1.72 22.71 -0.01
CA ALA A 138 -0.97 23.36 -1.07
C ALA A 138 0.29 24.04 -0.50
N PRO A 139 1.42 24.01 -1.24
CA PRO A 139 2.65 24.68 -0.83
C PRO A 139 2.52 26.19 -0.77
#